data_974d75d3d023ba85776e2d3fcf997108
#
_entry.id   974d75d3d023ba85776e2d3fcf997108
#
_cell.length_a   1.000
_cell.length_b   1.000
_cell.length_c   1.000
_cell.angle_alpha   90.00
_cell.angle_beta   90.00
_cell.angle_gamma   90.00
#
_symmetry.space_group_name_H-M   'P 1'
#
loop_
_entity.id
_entity.type
_entity.pdbx_description
1 polymer ?
#
loop_
_entity_poly.entity_id
_entity_poly.type
_entity_poly.pdbx_seq_one_letter_code
_entity_poly.pdbx_strand_id
1 'polypeptide(L)'
;MAAGRQLGAGRGRRRLGRALVLGLCLALPALADPPGPPVREPGQLRPPPRPAALGKADLRCTPDGAHCIALESYTADVCRTIEAAASEAGLDRDFFVRLIWRESLFDASAVSPAGAQGIAQFMPGTALLRRLDDPFNPAKALRASAIYLAELRDRYGNLGLAAAAYNAGEDRVEDFIDRDRILPLETRRYVPAITGYSALDWRDAPPESLALTLDDDRPFREACVELAESRRFREFRMPDVYHPWAVILAANPSQGVAAQRVEQLRRRRPVLEEYDVTFRRMRLPARSGRQVTAQIGADSRAEAQRLCGRLRGGGVPCVVLRN
;
A
#
# COMPACT_ATOMS: atom_id res chain seq x y z
N MET A 1 -27.46 -57.52 28.30
CA MET A 1 -28.77 -57.88 27.69
C MET A 1 -28.75 -57.32 26.30
N ALA A 2 -28.42 -58.15 25.33
CA ALA A 2 -29.29 -58.90 24.43
C ALA A 2 -29.90 -57.92 23.38
N ALA A 3 -29.70 -58.04 22.17
CA ALA A 3 -29.61 -58.91 21.05
C ALA A 3 -30.07 -58.07 19.85
N GLY A 4 -29.53 -57.99 18.64
CA GLY A 4 -29.25 -59.06 17.74
C GLY A 4 -30.24 -59.10 16.57
N ARG A 5 -29.71 -59.11 15.37
CA ARG A 5 -30.12 -59.82 14.12
C ARG A 5 -30.11 -58.92 12.91
N GLN A 6 -29.28 -59.09 12.03
CA GLN A 6 -28.97 -59.84 10.82
C GLN A 6 -30.18 -60.33 9.95
N LEU A 7 -29.86 -60.30 8.64
CA LEU A 7 -30.43 -61.02 7.48
C LEU A 7 -31.44 -60.18 6.66
N GLY A 8 -31.35 -60.14 5.30
CA GLY A 8 -30.79 -61.11 4.42
C GLY A 8 -30.85 -60.64 2.94
N ALA A 9 -30.10 -61.34 2.16
CA ALA A 9 -29.89 -61.23 0.72
C ALA A 9 -31.12 -61.51 -0.13
N GLY A 10 -31.24 -60.83 -1.27
CA GLY A 10 -32.20 -61.17 -2.32
C GLY A 10 -31.60 -60.90 -3.72
N ARG A 11 -30.98 -61.92 -4.27
CA ARG A 11 -30.61 -61.98 -5.71
C ARG A 11 -31.85 -62.16 -6.53
N GLY A 12 -32.11 -61.29 -7.51
CA GLY A 12 -33.12 -61.42 -8.52
C GLY A 12 -32.56 -61.12 -9.91
N ARG A 13 -32.02 -62.12 -10.58
CA ARG A 13 -31.80 -62.11 -12.03
C ARG A 13 -33.12 -62.15 -12.76
N ARG A 14 -33.41 -61.16 -13.62
CA ARG A 14 -34.33 -61.37 -14.75
C ARG A 14 -33.71 -60.90 -16.06
N ARG A 15 -33.80 -61.78 -17.02
CA ARG A 15 -33.30 -61.69 -18.39
C ARG A 15 -34.26 -60.96 -19.31
N LEU A 16 -33.69 -60.41 -20.35
CA LEU A 16 -34.15 -60.23 -21.73
C LEU A 16 -35.36 -59.36 -22.05
N GLY A 17 -35.08 -58.40 -22.88
CA GLY A 17 -36.00 -57.73 -23.79
C GLY A 17 -35.20 -56.81 -24.71
N ARG A 18 -34.67 -57.36 -25.86
CA ARG A 18 -34.14 -56.51 -26.94
C ARG A 18 -35.34 -55.91 -27.67
N ALA A 19 -35.58 -54.65 -27.51
CA ALA A 19 -36.42 -53.85 -28.39
C ALA A 19 -35.53 -52.94 -29.22
N LEU A 20 -35.48 -53.19 -30.51
CA LEU A 20 -34.83 -52.35 -31.51
C LEU A 20 -35.77 -51.16 -31.75
N VAL A 21 -35.37 -50.00 -31.24
CA VAL A 21 -36.03 -48.74 -31.57
C VAL A 21 -35.13 -47.97 -32.54
N LEU A 22 -35.57 -47.95 -33.83
CA LEU A 22 -35.03 -47.01 -34.81
C LEU A 22 -35.32 -45.58 -34.33
N GLY A 23 -34.35 -44.97 -33.77
CA GLY A 23 -34.40 -43.53 -33.42
C GLY A 23 -33.98 -42.69 -34.61
N LEU A 24 -34.91 -41.97 -35.16
CA LEU A 24 -34.74 -40.93 -36.15
C LEU A 24 -33.93 -39.79 -35.52
N CYS A 25 -32.64 -39.67 -35.87
CA CYS A 25 -31.81 -38.52 -35.46
C CYS A 25 -32.24 -37.27 -36.21
N LEU A 26 -33.14 -36.49 -35.61
CA LEU A 26 -33.36 -35.09 -35.99
C LEU A 26 -32.12 -34.30 -35.51
N ALA A 27 -31.23 -33.93 -36.45
CA ALA A 27 -30.16 -32.97 -36.18
C ALA A 27 -30.76 -31.61 -35.87
N LEU A 28 -30.72 -31.22 -34.59
CA LEU A 28 -30.97 -29.84 -34.19
C LEU A 28 -29.81 -28.96 -34.66
N PRO A 29 -30.06 -27.79 -35.27
CA PRO A 29 -28.98 -26.86 -35.58
C PRO A 29 -28.30 -26.41 -34.27
N ALA A 30 -26.98 -26.54 -34.20
CA ALA A 30 -26.21 -25.98 -33.12
C ALA A 30 -26.45 -24.47 -33.07
N LEU A 31 -27.02 -24.00 -31.98
CA LEU A 31 -27.07 -22.57 -31.66
C LEU A 31 -25.60 -22.14 -31.45
N ALA A 32 -25.08 -21.33 -32.36
CA ALA A 32 -23.80 -20.72 -32.20
C ALA A 32 -23.80 -19.88 -30.90
N ASP A 33 -22.84 -20.13 -30.03
CA ASP A 33 -22.65 -19.29 -28.84
C ASP A 33 -22.51 -17.83 -29.26
N PRO A 34 -23.12 -16.90 -28.52
CA PRO A 34 -22.93 -15.48 -28.78
C PRO A 34 -21.40 -15.13 -28.68
N PRO A 35 -20.90 -14.27 -29.56
CA PRO A 35 -19.48 -13.90 -29.49
C PRO A 35 -19.19 -13.35 -28.10
N GLY A 36 -18.22 -13.95 -27.41
CA GLY A 36 -17.71 -13.48 -26.12
C GLY A 36 -17.25 -12.02 -26.22
N PRO A 37 -17.25 -11.27 -25.12
CA PRO A 37 -16.75 -9.90 -25.15
C PRO A 37 -15.32 -9.86 -25.70
N PRO A 38 -14.97 -8.85 -26.52
CA PRO A 38 -13.67 -8.79 -27.17
C PRO A 38 -12.56 -8.89 -26.13
N VAL A 39 -11.74 -9.93 -26.27
CA VAL A 39 -10.52 -10.11 -25.48
C VAL A 39 -9.59 -8.97 -25.85
N ARG A 40 -9.40 -8.00 -24.94
CA ARG A 40 -8.43 -6.92 -25.13
C ARG A 40 -7.03 -7.55 -25.09
N GLU A 41 -6.31 -7.44 -26.19
CA GLU A 41 -4.92 -7.86 -26.25
C GLU A 41 -4.07 -7.11 -25.21
N PRO A 42 -3.12 -7.79 -24.54
CA PRO A 42 -2.26 -7.19 -23.49
C PRO A 42 -1.19 -6.24 -24.05
N GLY A 43 -1.52 -5.35 -24.93
CA GLY A 43 -0.57 -4.41 -25.54
C GLY A 43 -1.15 -3.02 -25.78
N GLN A 44 -2.44 -2.80 -25.56
CA GLN A 44 -3.11 -1.56 -25.96
C GLN A 44 -3.58 -0.65 -24.81
N LEU A 45 -3.05 -0.81 -23.61
CA LEU A 45 -3.22 0.21 -22.57
C LEU A 45 -2.18 1.32 -22.79
N ARG A 46 -2.28 2.01 -23.91
CA ARG A 46 -1.61 3.31 -24.04
C ARG A 46 -2.28 4.24 -23.03
N PRO A 47 -1.54 4.85 -22.09
CA PRO A 47 -2.14 5.83 -21.18
C PRO A 47 -2.84 6.91 -22.02
N PRO A 48 -3.97 7.45 -21.54
CA PRO A 48 -4.66 8.53 -22.25
C PRO A 48 -3.67 9.66 -22.52
N PRO A 49 -3.80 10.36 -23.66
CA PRO A 49 -2.91 11.46 -23.98
C PRO A 49 -2.97 12.50 -22.86
N ARG A 50 -1.78 13.01 -22.48
CA ARG A 50 -1.69 14.11 -21.52
C ARG A 50 -2.57 15.27 -22.04
N PRO A 51 -3.42 15.88 -21.20
CA PRO A 51 -4.18 17.04 -21.60
C PRO A 51 -3.26 18.14 -22.13
N ALA A 52 -3.72 18.92 -23.10
CA ALA A 52 -3.00 20.10 -23.54
C ALA A 52 -2.68 20.99 -22.33
N ALA A 53 -1.49 21.59 -22.31
CA ALA A 53 -1.10 22.48 -21.22
C ALA A 53 -2.19 23.53 -20.98
N LEU A 54 -2.52 23.78 -19.71
CA LEU A 54 -3.50 24.80 -19.32
C LEU A 54 -3.11 26.14 -19.98
N GLY A 55 -4.04 26.78 -20.65
CA GLY A 55 -3.82 28.12 -21.22
C GLY A 55 -3.67 29.17 -20.11
N LYS A 56 -3.00 30.29 -20.41
CA LYS A 56 -2.73 31.37 -19.43
C LYS A 56 -3.96 31.93 -18.70
N ALA A 57 -5.18 31.68 -19.20
CA ALA A 57 -6.43 32.11 -18.60
C ALA A 57 -7.22 30.97 -17.93
N ASP A 58 -6.64 29.77 -17.81
CA ASP A 58 -7.37 28.62 -17.29
C ASP A 58 -7.48 28.65 -15.76
N LEU A 59 -8.68 28.95 -15.31
CA LEU A 59 -9.09 28.81 -13.91
C LEU A 59 -9.80 27.45 -13.74
N ARG A 60 -9.30 26.61 -12.85
CA ARG A 60 -9.85 25.27 -12.53
C ARG A 60 -10.47 25.30 -11.14
N CYS A 61 -11.79 25.19 -11.08
CA CYS A 61 -12.53 25.26 -9.82
C CYS A 61 -13.25 23.95 -9.49
N THR A 62 -13.57 23.80 -8.21
CA THR A 62 -14.59 22.85 -7.73
C THR A 62 -15.98 23.25 -8.26
N PRO A 63 -16.97 22.34 -8.32
CA PRO A 63 -18.30 22.63 -8.85
C PRO A 63 -19.03 23.77 -8.12
N ASP A 64 -18.77 23.93 -6.83
CA ASP A 64 -19.33 24.99 -5.97
C ASP A 64 -18.54 26.30 -6.03
N GLY A 65 -17.42 26.32 -6.75
CA GLY A 65 -16.54 27.50 -6.85
C GLY A 65 -15.74 27.79 -5.57
N ALA A 66 -15.81 26.95 -4.55
CA ALA A 66 -15.13 27.18 -3.27
C ALA A 66 -13.60 27.17 -3.41
N HIS A 67 -13.07 26.31 -4.26
CA HIS A 67 -11.64 26.19 -4.52
C HIS A 67 -11.37 26.40 -6.01
N CYS A 68 -10.51 27.35 -6.31
CA CYS A 68 -10.07 27.66 -7.67
C CYS A 68 -8.54 27.71 -7.73
N ILE A 69 -7.97 27.14 -8.77
CA ILE A 69 -6.53 27.11 -9.06
C ILE A 69 -6.32 27.73 -10.43
N ALA A 70 -5.59 28.84 -10.49
CA ALA A 70 -5.21 29.53 -11.72
C ALA A 70 -3.77 29.14 -12.11
N LEU A 71 -3.46 29.18 -13.41
CA LEU A 71 -2.12 28.88 -13.88
C LEU A 71 -1.07 29.88 -13.41
N GLU A 72 -1.43 31.15 -13.35
CA GLU A 72 -0.52 32.25 -12.95
C GLU A 72 -0.10 32.16 -11.49
N SER A 73 -0.98 31.66 -10.60
CA SER A 73 -0.75 31.48 -9.16
C SER A 73 -0.75 30.02 -8.74
N TYR A 74 -0.44 29.10 -9.68
CA TYR A 74 -0.65 27.66 -9.56
C TYR A 74 -0.14 27.10 -8.22
N THR A 75 1.12 27.33 -7.90
CA THR A 75 1.76 26.77 -6.71
C THR A 75 1.10 27.28 -5.42
N ALA A 76 0.85 28.60 -5.33
CA ALA A 76 0.20 29.20 -4.17
C ALA A 76 -1.25 28.71 -4.03
N ASP A 77 -1.97 28.58 -5.15
CA ASP A 77 -3.35 28.11 -5.14
C ASP A 77 -3.47 26.64 -4.80
N VAL A 78 -2.54 25.79 -5.26
CA VAL A 78 -2.45 24.37 -4.87
C VAL A 78 -2.22 24.25 -3.36
N CYS A 79 -1.25 24.98 -2.80
CA CYS A 79 -0.96 24.94 -1.36
C CYS A 79 -2.14 25.44 -0.51
N ARG A 80 -2.82 26.51 -0.95
CA ARG A 80 -4.05 27.00 -0.30
C ARG A 80 -5.17 25.96 -0.38
N THR A 81 -5.34 25.31 -1.53
CA THR A 81 -6.39 24.30 -1.72
C THR A 81 -6.11 23.04 -0.92
N ILE A 82 -4.85 22.61 -0.81
CA ILE A 82 -4.44 21.49 0.06
C ILE A 82 -4.80 21.77 1.51
N GLU A 83 -4.44 22.94 2.03
CA GLU A 83 -4.76 23.33 3.41
C GLU A 83 -6.26 23.35 3.66
N ALA A 84 -7.02 23.94 2.76
CA ALA A 84 -8.49 24.04 2.90
C ALA A 84 -9.16 22.67 2.78
N ALA A 85 -8.80 21.84 1.77
CA ALA A 85 -9.38 20.52 1.60
C ALA A 85 -9.02 19.57 2.76
N ALA A 86 -7.83 19.66 3.31
CA ALA A 86 -7.44 18.91 4.51
C ALA A 86 -8.29 19.33 5.70
N SER A 87 -8.46 20.64 5.94
CA SER A 87 -9.29 21.18 7.01
C SER A 87 -10.76 20.73 6.90
N GLU A 88 -11.35 20.82 5.69
CA GLU A 88 -12.72 20.39 5.42
C GLU A 88 -12.93 18.89 5.67
N ALA A 89 -11.94 18.07 5.36
CA ALA A 89 -11.97 16.62 5.56
C ALA A 89 -11.49 16.17 6.95
N GLY A 90 -11.10 17.09 7.83
CA GLY A 90 -10.56 16.79 9.16
C GLY A 90 -9.24 16.00 9.09
N LEU A 91 -8.43 16.22 8.06
CA LEU A 91 -7.11 15.62 7.89
C LEU A 91 -6.02 16.56 8.40
N ASP A 92 -4.92 15.97 8.86
CA ASP A 92 -3.68 16.71 9.06
C ASP A 92 -3.17 17.25 7.72
N ARG A 93 -2.96 18.56 7.60
CA ARG A 93 -2.57 19.23 6.35
C ARG A 93 -1.16 18.87 5.94
N ASP A 94 -0.28 18.66 6.92
CA ASP A 94 1.12 18.28 6.67
C ASP A 94 1.22 16.84 6.18
N PHE A 95 0.36 15.95 6.65
CA PHE A 95 0.19 14.62 6.07
C PHE A 95 -0.33 14.70 4.63
N PHE A 96 -1.39 15.49 4.40
CA PHE A 96 -2.03 15.56 3.10
C PHE A 96 -1.11 16.16 2.03
N VAL A 97 -0.40 17.24 2.33
CA VAL A 97 0.54 17.85 1.39
C VAL A 97 1.67 16.89 0.99
N ARG A 98 2.18 16.10 1.94
CA ARG A 98 3.21 15.09 1.67
C ARG A 98 2.70 13.97 0.78
N LEU A 99 1.47 13.54 0.98
CA LEU A 99 0.84 12.52 0.15
C LEU A 99 0.69 13.04 -1.29
N ILE A 100 0.10 14.21 -1.50
CA ILE A 100 -0.09 14.79 -2.82
C ILE A 100 1.26 15.08 -3.52
N TRP A 101 2.26 15.53 -2.76
CA TRP A 101 3.61 15.69 -3.28
C TRP A 101 4.18 14.35 -3.76
N ARG A 102 3.97 13.28 -3.00
CA ARG A 102 4.43 11.94 -3.36
C ARG A 102 3.74 11.39 -4.60
N GLU A 103 2.48 11.75 -4.83
CA GLU A 103 1.72 11.30 -6.00
C GLU A 103 2.25 11.89 -7.30
N SER A 104 2.47 13.19 -7.36
CA SER A 104 2.70 13.86 -8.65
C SER A 104 3.75 14.97 -8.63
N LEU A 105 4.35 15.31 -7.51
CA LEU A 105 5.13 16.56 -7.32
C LEU A 105 4.29 17.81 -7.70
N PHE A 106 3.00 17.78 -7.39
CA PHE A 106 1.99 18.77 -7.74
C PHE A 106 1.76 18.97 -9.25
N ASP A 107 2.08 17.99 -10.09
CA ASP A 107 1.79 18.06 -11.54
C ASP A 107 0.33 17.62 -11.81
N ALA A 108 -0.54 18.60 -12.09
CA ALA A 108 -1.93 18.33 -12.44
C ALA A 108 -2.11 17.58 -13.78
N SER A 109 -1.08 17.52 -14.61
CA SER A 109 -1.09 16.79 -15.87
C SER A 109 -0.42 15.42 -15.80
N ALA A 110 0.03 15.00 -14.64
CA ALA A 110 0.74 13.73 -14.47
C ALA A 110 -0.11 12.52 -14.87
N VAL A 111 0.51 11.58 -15.59
CA VAL A 111 -0.06 10.27 -15.90
C VAL A 111 0.98 9.21 -15.60
N SER A 112 0.68 8.30 -14.69
CA SER A 112 1.59 7.21 -14.34
C SER A 112 1.62 6.12 -15.42
N PRO A 113 2.64 5.25 -15.45
CA PRO A 113 2.66 4.09 -16.34
C PRO A 113 1.47 3.15 -16.17
N ALA A 114 0.88 3.10 -14.97
CA ALA A 114 -0.32 2.32 -14.68
C ALA A 114 -1.63 3.03 -15.08
N GLY A 115 -1.57 4.30 -15.51
CA GLY A 115 -2.72 5.08 -15.94
C GLY A 115 -3.38 5.91 -14.83
N ALA A 116 -2.73 6.09 -13.67
CA ALA A 116 -3.20 7.03 -12.64
C ALA A 116 -3.05 8.48 -13.15
N GLN A 117 -4.00 9.36 -12.78
CA GLN A 117 -4.22 10.65 -13.45
C GLN A 117 -4.21 11.83 -12.48
N GLY A 118 -3.61 12.93 -12.93
CA GLY A 118 -3.65 14.24 -12.29
C GLY A 118 -2.82 14.37 -11.03
N ILE A 119 -3.03 15.49 -10.34
CA ILE A 119 -2.26 15.89 -9.15
C ILE A 119 -2.34 14.85 -8.00
N ALA A 120 -3.46 14.15 -7.86
CA ALA A 120 -3.73 13.18 -6.80
C ALA A 120 -3.69 11.72 -7.30
N GLN A 121 -3.27 11.49 -8.54
CA GLN A 121 -3.04 10.18 -9.16
C GLN A 121 -4.22 9.20 -9.02
N PHE A 122 -5.43 9.67 -9.30
CA PHE A 122 -6.59 8.78 -9.31
C PHE A 122 -6.52 7.77 -10.47
N MET A 123 -6.69 6.49 -10.15
CA MET A 123 -7.00 5.51 -11.18
C MET A 123 -8.39 5.80 -11.77
N PRO A 124 -8.61 5.60 -13.10
CA PRO A 124 -9.89 5.91 -13.73
C PRO A 124 -11.10 5.25 -13.06
N GLY A 125 -10.96 4.00 -12.61
CA GLY A 125 -12.00 3.30 -11.86
C GLY A 125 -12.30 3.95 -10.51
N THR A 126 -11.28 4.35 -9.78
CA THR A 126 -11.43 5.04 -8.49
C THR A 126 -12.03 6.44 -8.68
N ALA A 127 -11.62 7.19 -9.71
CA ALA A 127 -12.20 8.48 -10.04
C ALA A 127 -13.72 8.36 -10.29
N LEU A 128 -14.15 7.35 -11.06
CA LEU A 128 -15.55 7.08 -11.31
C LEU A 128 -16.33 6.77 -10.02
N LEU A 129 -15.80 5.89 -9.18
CA LEU A 129 -16.40 5.54 -7.88
C LEU A 129 -16.53 6.77 -6.96
N ARG A 130 -15.57 7.67 -7.03
CA ARG A 130 -15.54 8.93 -6.24
C ARG A 130 -16.27 10.09 -6.91
N ARG A 131 -16.95 9.85 -8.04
CA ARG A 131 -17.66 10.87 -8.83
C ARG A 131 -16.76 12.05 -9.23
N LEU A 132 -15.47 11.78 -9.43
CA LEU A 132 -14.50 12.73 -9.94
C LEU A 132 -14.52 12.66 -11.47
N ASP A 133 -15.21 13.60 -12.08
CA ASP A 133 -15.43 13.69 -13.52
C ASP A 133 -14.19 14.12 -14.31
N ASP A 134 -13.30 14.90 -13.67
CA ASP A 134 -12.06 15.39 -14.26
C ASP A 134 -10.89 15.29 -13.29
N PRO A 135 -10.14 14.16 -13.28
CA PRO A 135 -8.94 13.99 -12.44
C PRO A 135 -7.80 14.99 -12.75
N PHE A 136 -7.83 15.63 -13.91
CA PHE A 136 -6.84 16.64 -14.31
C PHE A 136 -7.22 18.06 -13.85
N ASN A 137 -8.42 18.26 -13.31
CA ASN A 137 -8.77 19.48 -12.60
C ASN A 137 -8.19 19.40 -11.17
N PRO A 138 -7.11 20.15 -10.85
CA PRO A 138 -6.43 20.01 -9.57
C PRO A 138 -7.30 20.38 -8.38
N ALA A 139 -8.20 21.34 -8.50
CA ALA A 139 -9.10 21.72 -7.40
C ALA A 139 -10.08 20.60 -7.07
N LYS A 140 -10.70 19.97 -8.09
CA LYS A 140 -11.59 18.83 -7.91
C LYS A 140 -10.85 17.62 -7.36
N ALA A 141 -9.67 17.31 -7.91
CA ALA A 141 -8.87 16.15 -7.52
C ALA A 141 -8.38 16.25 -6.07
N LEU A 142 -7.89 17.41 -5.63
CA LEU A 142 -7.44 17.64 -4.26
C LEU A 142 -8.59 17.46 -3.26
N ARG A 143 -9.75 18.05 -3.53
CA ARG A 143 -10.92 17.89 -2.66
C ARG A 143 -11.39 16.44 -2.59
N ALA A 144 -11.51 15.76 -3.74
CA ALA A 144 -11.91 14.35 -3.80
C ALA A 144 -10.90 13.45 -3.08
N SER A 145 -9.60 13.74 -3.20
CA SER A 145 -8.52 13.02 -2.52
C SER A 145 -8.60 13.19 -1.00
N ALA A 146 -8.82 14.39 -0.50
CA ALA A 146 -8.96 14.65 0.93
C ALA A 146 -10.14 13.89 1.54
N ILE A 147 -11.31 13.93 0.87
CA ILE A 147 -12.51 13.17 1.28
C ILE A 147 -12.21 11.67 1.30
N TYR A 148 -11.60 11.14 0.24
CA TYR A 148 -11.28 9.72 0.15
C TYR A 148 -10.30 9.27 1.23
N LEU A 149 -9.28 10.06 1.51
CA LEU A 149 -8.32 9.78 2.58
C LEU A 149 -8.97 9.81 3.97
N ALA A 150 -9.91 10.73 4.20
CA ALA A 150 -10.66 10.78 5.46
C ALA A 150 -11.50 9.50 5.64
N GLU A 151 -12.21 9.05 4.60
CA GLU A 151 -12.95 7.79 4.63
C GLU A 151 -12.04 6.58 4.89
N LEU A 152 -10.86 6.54 4.26
CA LEU A 152 -9.88 5.48 4.48
C LEU A 152 -9.31 5.53 5.91
N ARG A 153 -9.03 6.74 6.45
CA ARG A 153 -8.61 6.91 7.84
C ARG A 153 -9.66 6.37 8.81
N ASP A 154 -10.91 6.71 8.58
CA ASP A 154 -12.02 6.29 9.44
C ASP A 154 -12.24 4.77 9.35
N ARG A 155 -12.07 4.18 8.16
CA ARG A 155 -12.17 2.73 7.94
C ARG A 155 -11.04 1.94 8.61
N TYR A 156 -9.81 2.41 8.52
CA TYR A 156 -8.63 1.69 9.03
C TYR A 156 -8.10 2.22 10.36
N GLY A 157 -8.71 3.27 10.91
CA GLY A 157 -8.42 3.82 12.23
C GLY A 157 -7.14 4.65 12.33
N ASN A 158 -6.36 4.82 11.24
CA ASN A 158 -5.17 5.65 11.26
C ASN A 158 -4.71 6.10 9.87
N LEU A 159 -3.85 7.14 9.85
CA LEU A 159 -3.35 7.76 8.62
C LEU A 159 -2.40 6.87 7.81
N GLY A 160 -1.63 6.02 8.46
CA GLY A 160 -0.66 5.17 7.77
C GLY A 160 -1.32 4.05 6.97
N LEU A 161 -2.34 3.41 7.53
CA LEU A 161 -3.13 2.42 6.80
C LEU A 161 -4.01 3.07 5.73
N ALA A 162 -4.50 4.31 5.98
CA ALA A 162 -5.18 5.09 4.95
C ALA A 162 -4.27 5.38 3.76
N ALA A 163 -3.03 5.81 3.99
CA ALA A 163 -2.04 6.02 2.94
C ALA A 163 -1.70 4.72 2.19
N ALA A 164 -1.61 3.60 2.92
CA ALA A 164 -1.41 2.29 2.29
C ALA A 164 -2.56 1.90 1.37
N ALA A 165 -3.81 2.14 1.79
CA ALA A 165 -5.01 1.83 1.02
C ALA A 165 -5.17 2.77 -0.18
N TYR A 166 -4.83 4.03 -0.03
CA TYR A 166 -4.81 4.99 -1.12
C TYR A 166 -3.89 4.54 -2.27
N ASN A 167 -2.68 4.06 -1.92
CA ASN A 167 -1.69 3.61 -2.91
C ASN A 167 -1.93 2.19 -3.42
N ALA A 168 -2.23 1.22 -2.55
CA ALA A 168 -2.32 -0.19 -2.92
C ALA A 168 -3.73 -0.66 -3.28
N GLY A 169 -4.75 0.09 -2.87
CA GLY A 169 -6.16 -0.33 -2.87
C GLY A 169 -6.56 -1.04 -1.56
N GLU A 170 -7.84 -0.96 -1.27
CA GLU A 170 -8.46 -1.40 -0.02
C GLU A 170 -8.29 -2.91 0.20
N ASP A 171 -8.56 -3.75 -0.80
CA ASP A 171 -8.46 -5.21 -0.70
C ASP A 171 -7.07 -5.69 -0.26
N ARG A 172 -6.00 -5.02 -0.76
CA ARG A 172 -4.63 -5.38 -0.38
C ARG A 172 -4.29 -5.00 1.04
N VAL A 173 -4.88 -3.92 1.54
CA VAL A 173 -4.69 -3.52 2.95
C VAL A 173 -5.50 -4.43 3.87
N GLU A 174 -6.69 -4.86 3.50
CA GLU A 174 -7.45 -5.87 4.23
C GLU A 174 -6.71 -7.20 4.29
N ASP A 175 -6.19 -7.68 3.16
CA ASP A 175 -5.33 -8.88 3.13
C ASP A 175 -4.08 -8.72 4.01
N PHE A 176 -3.51 -7.51 4.09
CA PHE A 176 -2.36 -7.21 4.96
C PHE A 176 -2.74 -7.23 6.45
N ILE A 177 -3.92 -6.70 6.79
CA ILE A 177 -4.40 -6.65 8.18
C ILE A 177 -4.87 -8.04 8.64
N ASP A 178 -5.75 -8.68 7.86
CA ASP A 178 -6.48 -9.87 8.29
C ASP A 178 -5.72 -11.16 8.03
N ARG A 179 -4.95 -11.21 6.94
CA ARG A 179 -4.27 -12.42 6.45
C ARG A 179 -2.75 -12.34 6.50
N ASP A 180 -2.20 -11.28 7.10
CA ASP A 180 -0.74 -11.02 7.18
C ASP A 180 -0.03 -11.10 5.82
N ARG A 181 -0.73 -10.70 4.73
CA ARG A 181 -0.14 -10.62 3.41
C ARG A 181 0.78 -9.41 3.30
N ILE A 182 1.81 -9.55 2.49
CA ILE A 182 2.81 -8.48 2.31
C ILE A 182 2.27 -7.46 1.30
N LEU A 183 2.28 -6.18 1.68
CA LEU A 183 1.98 -5.09 0.78
C LEU A 183 3.01 -5.01 -0.37
N PRO A 184 2.62 -4.50 -1.56
CA PRO A 184 3.54 -4.24 -2.66
C PRO A 184 4.76 -3.42 -2.22
N LEU A 185 5.92 -3.64 -2.85
CA LEU A 185 7.16 -2.92 -2.52
C LEU A 185 6.98 -1.40 -2.62
N GLU A 186 6.23 -0.95 -3.61
CA GLU A 186 5.88 0.46 -3.78
C GLU A 186 5.18 1.01 -2.54
N THR A 187 4.12 0.36 -2.08
CA THR A 187 3.35 0.77 -0.90
C THR A 187 4.19 0.74 0.38
N ARG A 188 5.06 -0.25 0.51
CA ARG A 188 6.00 -0.36 1.64
C ARG A 188 7.01 0.78 1.69
N ARG A 189 7.31 1.41 0.55
CA ARG A 189 8.15 2.62 0.44
C ARG A 189 7.32 3.90 0.54
N TYR A 190 6.08 3.85 0.08
CA TYR A 190 5.17 4.98 0.04
C TYR A 190 4.78 5.47 1.44
N VAL A 191 4.29 4.55 2.27
CA VAL A 191 3.81 4.90 3.62
C VAL A 191 4.90 5.56 4.48
N PRO A 192 6.12 4.98 4.62
CA PRO A 192 7.16 5.65 5.41
C PRO A 192 7.68 6.94 4.79
N ALA A 193 7.65 7.10 3.47
CA ALA A 193 8.03 8.36 2.83
C ALA A 193 7.09 9.53 3.19
N ILE A 194 5.86 9.24 3.54
CA ILE A 194 4.85 10.24 3.94
C ILE A 194 4.82 10.42 5.46
N THR A 195 4.83 9.33 6.21
CA THR A 195 4.53 9.33 7.65
C THR A 195 5.75 9.14 8.56
N GLY A 196 6.88 8.73 7.99
CA GLY A 196 8.06 8.36 8.77
C GLY A 196 7.99 6.96 9.40
N TYR A 197 6.87 6.23 9.27
CA TYR A 197 6.64 4.93 9.89
C TYR A 197 6.20 3.90 8.84
N SER A 198 6.59 2.63 9.01
CA SER A 198 6.16 1.59 8.08
C SER A 198 4.67 1.25 8.26
N ALA A 199 4.05 0.69 7.21
CA ALA A 199 2.67 0.21 7.30
C ALA A 199 2.49 -0.86 8.41
N LEU A 200 3.56 -1.59 8.75
CA LEU A 200 3.54 -2.56 9.83
C LEU A 200 3.50 -1.89 11.21
N ASP A 201 4.25 -0.79 11.37
CA ASP A 201 4.18 -0.01 12.61
C ASP A 201 2.78 0.55 12.79
N TRP A 202 2.17 1.06 11.73
CA TRP A 202 0.81 1.55 11.73
C TRP A 202 -0.24 0.48 12.04
N ARG A 203 -0.04 -0.76 11.59
CA ARG A 203 -0.94 -1.88 11.87
C ARG A 203 -0.78 -2.37 13.31
N ASP A 204 0.46 -2.55 13.77
CA ASP A 204 0.75 -3.29 15.00
C ASP A 204 0.90 -2.40 16.24
N ALA A 205 1.41 -1.17 16.06
CA ALA A 205 1.65 -0.20 17.12
C ALA A 205 1.69 1.21 16.52
N PRO A 206 0.53 1.78 16.18
CA PRO A 206 0.46 3.12 15.60
C PRO A 206 1.21 4.14 16.45
N PRO A 207 1.94 5.09 15.83
CA PRO A 207 2.62 6.14 16.57
C PRO A 207 1.60 7.03 17.30
N GLU A 208 1.92 7.43 18.52
CA GLU A 208 1.07 8.32 19.32
C GLU A 208 1.10 9.78 18.82
N SER A 209 2.18 10.17 18.17
CA SER A 209 2.35 11.51 17.60
C SER A 209 3.13 11.46 16.30
N LEU A 210 2.85 12.41 15.41
CA LEU A 210 3.50 12.54 14.11
C LEU A 210 4.23 13.89 14.04
N ALA A 211 5.49 13.87 13.65
CA ALA A 211 6.25 15.07 13.32
C ALA A 211 6.23 15.25 11.79
N LEU A 212 5.12 15.76 11.26
CA LEU A 212 4.89 15.89 9.82
C LEU A 212 5.08 17.32 9.31
N THR A 213 5.33 18.29 10.18
CA THR A 213 5.55 19.70 9.81
C THR A 213 6.53 19.81 8.66
N LEU A 214 6.19 20.57 7.62
CA LEU A 214 7.07 20.78 6.47
C LEU A 214 8.31 21.58 6.87
N ASP A 215 8.12 22.58 7.72
CA ASP A 215 9.15 23.46 8.23
C ASP A 215 8.71 24.02 9.60
N ASP A 216 9.56 23.93 10.60
CA ASP A 216 9.23 24.34 11.97
C ASP A 216 9.23 25.86 12.16
N ASP A 217 9.93 26.59 11.29
CA ASP A 217 10.14 28.04 11.39
C ASP A 217 9.22 28.85 10.48
N ARG A 218 8.43 28.21 9.60
CA ARG A 218 7.60 28.88 8.59
C ARG A 218 6.13 28.46 8.61
N PRO A 219 5.22 29.40 8.26
CA PRO A 219 3.83 29.05 8.03
C PRO A 219 3.67 27.99 6.95
N PHE A 220 2.69 27.10 7.10
CA PHE A 220 2.43 25.99 6.19
C PHE A 220 2.44 26.38 4.70
N ARG A 221 1.75 27.47 4.34
CA ARG A 221 1.64 27.89 2.92
C ARG A 221 2.98 28.28 2.33
N GLU A 222 3.83 28.94 3.08
CA GLU A 222 5.16 29.32 2.64
C GLU A 222 6.05 28.08 2.48
N ALA A 223 6.05 27.21 3.46
CA ALA A 223 6.79 25.93 3.39
C ALA A 223 6.30 25.04 2.25
N CYS A 224 5.00 25.00 1.97
CA CYS A 224 4.42 24.27 0.84
C CYS A 224 4.86 24.84 -0.52
N VAL A 225 4.88 26.17 -0.66
CA VAL A 225 5.35 26.82 -1.89
C VAL A 225 6.84 26.53 -2.11
N GLU A 226 7.67 26.63 -1.08
CA GLU A 226 9.09 26.29 -1.19
C GLU A 226 9.30 24.80 -1.55
N LEU A 227 8.51 23.90 -0.96
CA LEU A 227 8.52 22.48 -1.34
C LEU A 227 8.26 22.32 -2.84
N ALA A 228 7.25 22.99 -3.37
CA ALA A 228 6.87 22.94 -4.78
C ALA A 228 7.97 23.54 -5.70
N GLU A 229 8.60 24.63 -5.31
CA GLU A 229 9.67 25.29 -6.07
C GLU A 229 10.96 24.46 -6.05
N SER A 230 11.26 23.81 -4.93
CA SER A 230 12.47 22.98 -4.81
C SER A 230 12.47 21.81 -5.78
N ARG A 231 11.28 21.33 -6.19
CA ARG A 231 11.05 20.07 -6.93
C ARG A 231 11.94 18.91 -6.48
N ARG A 232 12.41 19.00 -5.23
CA ARG A 232 13.21 17.96 -4.58
C ARG A 232 12.30 17.25 -3.60
N PHE A 233 12.15 15.96 -3.79
CA PHE A 233 11.55 15.12 -2.78
C PHE A 233 12.50 15.08 -1.58
N ARG A 234 12.18 15.80 -0.50
CA ARG A 234 12.86 15.60 0.79
C ARG A 234 12.33 14.28 1.34
N GLU A 235 13.01 13.21 1.00
CA GLU A 235 12.76 11.95 1.68
C GLU A 235 13.02 12.20 3.17
N PHE A 236 12.03 11.95 4.01
CA PHE A 236 12.28 11.75 5.42
C PHE A 236 13.38 10.68 5.53
N ARG A 237 14.30 10.84 6.46
CA ARG A 237 15.13 9.72 6.88
C ARG A 237 14.15 8.63 7.26
N MET A 238 13.99 7.68 6.34
CA MET A 238 13.17 6.53 6.58
C MET A 238 13.70 5.84 7.82
N PRO A 239 12.93 5.78 8.90
CA PRO A 239 13.25 4.76 9.88
C PRO A 239 12.95 3.45 9.16
N ASP A 240 14.01 2.76 8.82
CA ASP A 240 14.02 1.37 8.36
C ASP A 240 13.13 1.01 7.17
N VAL A 241 13.76 0.77 6.05
CA VAL A 241 13.14 0.06 4.93
C VAL A 241 12.50 -1.22 5.48
N TYR A 242 11.16 -1.33 5.38
CA TYR A 242 10.49 -2.56 5.79
C TYR A 242 10.95 -3.71 4.89
N HIS A 243 11.64 -4.65 5.50
CA HIS A 243 11.98 -5.91 4.88
C HIS A 243 11.04 -7.00 5.38
N PRO A 244 10.42 -7.79 4.50
CA PRO A 244 9.49 -8.86 4.91
C PRO A 244 10.15 -9.98 5.71
N TRP A 245 11.47 -10.05 5.70
CA TRP A 245 12.26 -11.00 6.46
C TRP A 245 13.32 -10.28 7.28
N ALA A 246 13.64 -10.86 8.39
CA ALA A 246 14.62 -10.32 9.32
C ALA A 246 15.63 -11.37 9.75
N VAL A 247 16.88 -10.96 9.83
CA VAL A 247 17.95 -11.67 10.51
C VAL A 247 18.09 -11.08 11.91
N ILE A 248 17.49 -11.73 12.91
CA ILE A 248 17.47 -11.27 14.30
C ILE A 248 18.83 -11.57 14.93
N LEU A 249 19.48 -10.55 15.46
CA LEU A 249 20.77 -10.61 16.15
C LEU A 249 20.62 -10.63 17.67
N ALA A 250 19.65 -9.87 18.18
CA ALA A 250 19.32 -9.77 19.59
C ALA A 250 17.83 -9.46 19.78
N ALA A 251 17.28 -9.83 20.94
CA ALA A 251 15.93 -9.48 21.32
C ALA A 251 15.84 -9.24 22.82
N ASN A 252 15.17 -8.15 23.22
CA ASN A 252 14.94 -7.78 24.62
C ASN A 252 13.69 -6.88 24.73
N PRO A 253 12.92 -6.92 25.83
CA PRO A 253 11.85 -5.95 26.07
C PRO A 253 12.32 -4.49 26.03
N SER A 254 13.57 -4.22 26.42
CA SER A 254 14.20 -2.91 26.39
C SER A 254 15.08 -2.73 25.14
N GLN A 255 14.83 -1.64 24.37
CA GLN A 255 15.64 -1.28 23.20
C GLN A 255 17.09 -0.98 23.58
N GLY A 256 17.32 -0.31 24.72
CA GLY A 256 18.69 0.00 25.17
C GLY A 256 19.52 -1.26 25.41
N VAL A 257 18.92 -2.30 25.99
CA VAL A 257 19.58 -3.60 26.21
C VAL A 257 19.84 -4.32 24.88
N ALA A 258 18.90 -4.29 23.95
CA ALA A 258 19.09 -4.87 22.62
C ALA A 258 20.24 -4.15 21.87
N ALA A 259 20.29 -2.82 21.93
CA ALA A 259 21.35 -2.00 21.31
C ALA A 259 22.73 -2.29 21.93
N GLN A 260 22.84 -2.33 23.24
CA GLN A 260 24.10 -2.69 23.93
C GLN A 260 24.63 -4.06 23.49
N ARG A 261 23.71 -5.01 23.28
CA ARG A 261 24.08 -6.37 22.84
C ARG A 261 24.62 -6.39 21.42
N VAL A 262 24.04 -5.59 20.52
CA VAL A 262 24.56 -5.41 19.15
C VAL A 262 25.92 -4.76 19.16
N GLU A 263 26.11 -3.72 19.97
CA GLU A 263 27.37 -3.03 20.09
C GLU A 263 28.49 -3.97 20.62
N GLN A 264 28.18 -4.82 21.59
CA GLN A 264 29.12 -5.84 22.07
C GLN A 264 29.44 -6.88 20.96
N LEU A 265 28.47 -7.22 20.12
CA LEU A 265 28.69 -8.11 18.96
C LEU A 265 29.57 -7.43 17.91
N ARG A 266 29.34 -6.16 17.58
CA ARG A 266 30.15 -5.38 16.63
C ARG A 266 31.61 -5.32 17.06
N ARG A 267 31.89 -5.00 18.32
CA ARG A 267 33.27 -4.96 18.86
C ARG A 267 34.00 -6.29 18.75
N ARG A 268 33.28 -7.42 18.80
CA ARG A 268 33.85 -8.76 18.73
C ARG A 268 33.88 -9.32 17.32
N ARG A 269 33.06 -8.78 16.43
CA ARG A 269 32.79 -9.32 15.10
C ARG A 269 32.66 -8.18 14.07
N PRO A 270 33.78 -7.71 13.49
CA PRO A 270 33.78 -6.56 12.58
C PRO A 270 32.88 -6.75 11.35
N VAL A 271 32.56 -7.99 10.95
CA VAL A 271 31.64 -8.29 9.85
C VAL A 271 30.26 -7.64 10.04
N LEU A 272 29.88 -7.28 11.28
CA LEU A 272 28.61 -6.57 11.53
C LEU A 272 28.67 -5.07 11.22
N GLU A 273 29.83 -4.49 11.00
CA GLU A 273 29.97 -3.09 10.61
C GLU A 273 29.48 -2.82 9.18
N GLU A 274 29.47 -3.86 8.34
CA GLU A 274 28.98 -3.80 6.96
C GLU A 274 27.44 -3.74 6.86
N TYR A 275 26.72 -3.92 7.99
CA TYR A 275 25.27 -4.06 7.97
C TYR A 275 24.57 -3.04 8.85
N ASP A 276 23.50 -2.45 8.29
CA ASP A 276 22.57 -1.61 9.04
C ASP A 276 21.70 -2.47 9.93
N VAL A 277 21.76 -2.21 11.24
CA VAL A 277 20.95 -2.90 12.25
C VAL A 277 19.85 -1.98 12.71
N THR A 278 18.61 -2.45 12.55
CA THR A 278 17.39 -1.74 12.91
C THR A 278 16.75 -2.36 14.15
N PHE A 279 15.90 -1.60 14.84
CA PHE A 279 15.24 -2.05 16.06
C PHE A 279 13.73 -2.04 15.88
N ARG A 280 13.07 -3.21 16.06
CA ARG A 280 11.63 -3.35 15.88
C ARG A 280 10.98 -4.06 17.07
N ARG A 281 9.75 -3.64 17.40
CA ARG A 281 8.92 -4.36 18.37
C ARG A 281 8.10 -5.43 17.67
N MET A 282 8.35 -6.70 17.99
CA MET A 282 7.61 -7.82 17.42
C MET A 282 7.35 -8.90 18.47
N ARG A 283 6.38 -9.77 18.18
CA ARG A 283 6.18 -11.00 18.96
C ARG A 283 7.13 -12.07 18.43
N LEU A 284 7.88 -12.68 19.33
CA LEU A 284 8.76 -13.78 18.98
C LEU A 284 8.11 -15.12 19.34
N PRO A 285 8.29 -16.18 18.52
CA PRO A 285 7.92 -17.53 18.91
C PRO A 285 8.55 -17.90 20.26
N ALA A 286 7.80 -18.53 21.13
CA ALA A 286 8.24 -19.00 22.45
C ALA A 286 8.64 -17.92 23.47
N ARG A 287 8.27 -16.65 23.26
CA ARG A 287 8.44 -15.58 24.25
C ARG A 287 7.12 -14.89 24.56
N SER A 288 6.87 -14.64 25.85
CA SER A 288 5.72 -13.85 26.28
C SER A 288 5.93 -12.37 25.98
N GLY A 289 4.88 -11.70 25.45
CA GLY A 289 4.90 -10.27 25.18
C GLY A 289 5.70 -9.87 23.92
N ARG A 290 5.67 -8.57 23.61
CA ARG A 290 6.45 -7.99 22.50
C ARG A 290 7.88 -7.73 22.95
N GLN A 291 8.82 -8.06 22.07
CA GLN A 291 10.25 -7.82 22.25
C GLN A 291 10.73 -6.78 21.24
N VAL A 292 11.69 -5.97 21.64
CA VAL A 292 12.48 -5.18 20.68
C VAL A 292 13.57 -6.10 20.13
N THR A 293 13.54 -6.32 18.83
CA THR A 293 14.54 -7.10 18.10
C THR A 293 15.53 -6.17 17.42
N ALA A 294 16.82 -6.44 17.57
CA ALA A 294 17.85 -5.87 16.73
C ALA A 294 18.03 -6.78 15.53
N GLN A 295 17.81 -6.24 14.32
CA GLN A 295 17.67 -7.06 13.11
C GLN A 295 18.30 -6.40 11.88
N ILE A 296 18.73 -7.23 10.94
CA ILE A 296 19.08 -6.82 9.58
C ILE A 296 17.96 -7.27 8.66
N GLY A 297 17.43 -6.35 7.86
CA GLY A 297 16.33 -6.62 6.94
C GLY A 297 16.78 -7.42 5.72
N ALA A 298 15.84 -8.20 5.14
CA ALA A 298 16.01 -8.90 3.87
C ALA A 298 14.68 -8.98 3.11
N ASP A 299 14.73 -8.90 1.77
CA ASP A 299 13.55 -8.87 0.92
C ASP A 299 12.96 -10.27 0.66
N SER A 300 13.73 -11.32 0.95
CA SER A 300 13.27 -12.70 0.80
C SER A 300 13.83 -13.60 1.90
N ARG A 301 13.12 -14.73 2.15
CA ARG A 301 13.60 -15.77 3.08
C ARG A 301 14.95 -16.34 2.68
N ALA A 302 15.16 -16.55 1.38
CA ALA A 302 16.41 -17.09 0.86
C ALA A 302 17.58 -16.13 1.11
N GLU A 303 17.34 -14.82 0.94
CA GLU A 303 18.33 -13.78 1.22
C GLU A 303 18.65 -13.73 2.72
N ALA A 304 17.64 -13.70 3.58
CA ALA A 304 17.82 -13.72 5.03
C ALA A 304 18.59 -14.95 5.50
N GLN A 305 18.32 -16.12 4.91
CA GLN A 305 19.04 -17.37 5.21
C GLN A 305 20.51 -17.29 4.78
N ARG A 306 20.79 -16.80 3.56
CA ARG A 306 22.18 -16.59 3.10
C ARG A 306 22.92 -15.62 3.99
N LEU A 307 22.28 -14.50 4.34
CA LEU A 307 22.86 -13.49 5.22
C LEU A 307 23.16 -14.07 6.61
N CYS A 308 22.19 -14.75 7.24
CA CYS A 308 22.40 -15.39 8.53
C CYS A 308 23.50 -16.48 8.45
N GLY A 309 23.61 -17.21 7.34
CA GLY A 309 24.69 -18.17 7.09
C GLY A 309 26.08 -17.51 7.07
N ARG A 310 26.24 -16.39 6.38
CA ARG A 310 27.51 -15.59 6.39
C ARG A 310 27.84 -15.08 7.78
N LEU A 311 26.86 -14.52 8.47
CA LEU A 311 27.05 -14.00 9.83
C LEU A 311 27.47 -15.10 10.82
N ARG A 312 26.86 -16.30 10.73
CA ARG A 312 27.25 -17.47 11.56
C ARG A 312 28.67 -17.92 11.24
N GLY A 313 29.06 -17.95 9.97
CA GLY A 313 30.44 -18.20 9.56
C GLY A 313 31.44 -17.22 10.20
N GLY A 314 31.03 -15.95 10.40
CA GLY A 314 31.77 -14.95 11.14
C GLY A 314 31.59 -15.00 12.67
N GLY A 315 30.92 -16.03 13.19
CA GLY A 315 30.69 -16.21 14.64
C GLY A 315 29.60 -15.31 15.25
N VAL A 316 28.68 -14.77 14.42
CA VAL A 316 27.52 -13.99 14.87
C VAL A 316 26.30 -14.88 14.96
N PRO A 317 25.69 -15.08 16.15
CA PRO A 317 24.45 -15.82 16.27
C PRO A 317 23.30 -15.04 15.66
N CYS A 318 22.45 -15.72 14.87
CA CYS A 318 21.29 -15.11 14.26
C CYS A 318 20.13 -16.10 14.07
N VAL A 319 18.92 -15.57 13.97
CA VAL A 319 17.69 -16.31 13.66
C VAL A 319 16.96 -15.58 12.53
N VAL A 320 16.46 -16.33 11.55
CA VAL A 320 15.65 -15.78 10.46
C VAL A 320 14.18 -15.87 10.81
N LEU A 321 13.50 -14.75 10.82
CA LEU A 321 12.06 -14.66 11.05
C LEU A 321 11.41 -13.79 9.98
N ARG A 322 10.11 -13.96 9.82
CA ARG A 322 9.27 -13.07 9.03
C ARG A 322 8.89 -11.86 9.91
N ASN A 323 9.05 -10.64 9.38
CA ASN A 323 8.62 -9.40 10.02
C ASN A 323 7.12 -9.21 9.96
#